data_eee2c8652d57245cb96517bd1a96ee4c
#
_entry.id   eee2c8652d57245cb96517bd1a96ee4c
#
_cell.length_a   1.000
_cell.length_b   1.000
_cell.length_c   1.000
_cell.angle_alpha   90.00
_cell.angle_beta   90.00
_cell.angle_gamma   90.00
#
_symmetry.space_group_name_H-M   'P 1'
#
loop_
_entity.id
_entity.type
_entity.pdbx_description
1 polymer ?
#
loop_
_entity_poly.entity_id
_entity_poly.type
_entity_poly.pdbx_seq_one_letter_code
_entity_poly.pdbx_strand_id
1 'polypeptide(L)'
;MTRAFIFDLDGTLADTLESLVFSVKATLREMGLEEITDEQCRHFVGNGARYLMDHAIRAAGDPEGERLDEAMEVYGRIFDENCTYHVTPYAGMEDVLRRLKEKGIRLAVLSNKPHRQTVKVVEAVFGKELFDCAQGQQEGVKRKPDPAGIYRILEKLGVSVEDCVYVGDSEVDLETGKRAGVRTVSVGWGFRTRQELEDAGAGRILERTEELLEYEDQ
;
A
#
# COMPACT_ATOMS: atom_id res chain seq x y z
N MET A 1 9.99 7.86 -22.20
CA MET A 1 9.49 9.02 -21.42
C MET A 1 8.36 8.54 -20.52
N THR A 2 8.44 8.81 -19.23
CA THR A 2 7.45 8.32 -18.26
C THR A 2 6.09 8.99 -18.48
N ARG A 3 5.05 8.19 -18.63
CA ARG A 3 3.67 8.62 -18.87
C ARG A 3 2.72 8.29 -17.72
N ALA A 4 3.12 7.37 -16.85
CA ALA A 4 2.36 7.01 -15.68
C ALA A 4 3.24 6.67 -14.47
N PHE A 5 2.72 6.99 -13.28
CA PHE A 5 3.19 6.43 -12.03
C PHE A 5 2.05 5.63 -11.39
N ILE A 6 2.37 4.42 -10.96
CA ILE A 6 1.52 3.61 -10.11
C ILE A 6 2.18 3.53 -8.74
N PHE A 7 1.46 3.85 -7.69
CA PHE A 7 1.98 3.86 -6.32
C PHE A 7 1.27 2.80 -5.47
N ASP A 8 2.00 2.16 -4.57
CA ASP A 8 1.35 1.59 -3.40
C ASP A 8 0.81 2.71 -2.50
N LEU A 9 -0.05 2.36 -1.55
CA LEU A 9 -0.68 3.32 -0.65
C LEU A 9 -0.02 3.34 0.73
N ASP A 10 -0.13 2.20 1.44
CA ASP A 10 0.28 2.07 2.84
C ASP A 10 1.81 2.04 2.95
N GLY A 11 2.43 3.03 3.59
CA GLY A 11 3.89 3.13 3.67
C GLY A 11 4.57 3.79 2.45
N THR A 12 3.83 4.06 1.39
CA THR A 12 4.38 4.67 0.17
C THR A 12 3.85 6.08 -0.07
N LEU A 13 2.54 6.25 -0.27
CA LEU A 13 1.89 7.56 -0.44
C LEU A 13 1.56 8.21 0.89
N ALA A 14 1.09 7.42 1.85
CA ALA A 14 0.62 7.90 3.14
C ALA A 14 1.11 7.01 4.28
N ASP A 15 1.38 7.63 5.41
CA ASP A 15 1.54 6.93 6.67
C ASP A 15 0.16 6.55 7.21
N THR A 16 -0.14 5.27 7.10
CA THR A 16 -1.41 4.66 7.52
C THR A 16 -1.25 3.78 8.75
N LEU A 17 -0.06 3.74 9.36
CA LEU A 17 0.27 2.78 10.42
C LEU A 17 -0.66 2.92 11.62
N GLU A 18 -0.93 4.15 12.08
CA GLU A 18 -1.78 4.38 13.24
C GLU A 18 -3.21 3.84 13.02
N SER A 19 -3.78 4.01 11.82
CA SER A 19 -5.12 3.48 11.52
C SER A 19 -5.16 1.95 11.52
N LEU A 20 -4.10 1.31 11.02
CA LEU A 20 -3.96 -0.14 11.01
C LEU A 20 -3.78 -0.69 12.41
N VAL A 21 -2.84 -0.13 13.19
CA VAL A 21 -2.56 -0.52 14.58
C VAL A 21 -3.81 -0.37 15.44
N PHE A 22 -4.47 0.79 15.36
CA PHE A 22 -5.72 1.04 16.09
C PHE A 22 -6.77 -0.03 15.79
N SER A 23 -7.00 -0.30 14.50
CA SER A 23 -8.04 -1.24 14.06
C SER A 23 -7.71 -2.68 14.45
N VAL A 24 -6.45 -3.11 14.33
CA VAL A 24 -6.01 -4.45 14.76
C VAL A 24 -6.17 -4.59 16.27
N LYS A 25 -5.65 -3.66 17.07
CA LYS A 25 -5.76 -3.74 18.53
C LYS A 25 -7.21 -3.68 19.02
N ALA A 26 -8.05 -2.85 18.40
CA ALA A 26 -9.47 -2.80 18.71
C ALA A 26 -10.16 -4.14 18.40
N THR A 27 -9.80 -4.79 17.30
CA THR A 27 -10.28 -6.12 16.93
C THR A 27 -9.87 -7.17 17.96
N LEU A 28 -8.59 -7.24 18.30
CA LEU A 28 -8.08 -8.20 19.28
C LEU A 28 -8.76 -8.01 20.65
N ARG A 29 -8.94 -6.76 21.08
CA ARG A 29 -9.63 -6.43 22.33
C ARG A 29 -11.10 -6.88 22.33
N GLU A 30 -11.82 -6.65 21.24
CA GLU A 30 -13.22 -7.09 21.10
C GLU A 30 -13.33 -8.62 21.14
N MET A 31 -12.35 -9.31 20.58
CA MET A 31 -12.26 -10.77 20.60
C MET A 31 -11.77 -11.35 21.94
N GLY A 32 -11.35 -10.51 22.90
CA GLY A 32 -10.78 -10.95 24.17
C GLY A 32 -9.41 -11.60 24.04
N LEU A 33 -8.66 -11.27 22.98
CA LEU A 33 -7.28 -11.69 22.76
C LEU A 33 -6.29 -10.67 23.33
N GLU A 34 -5.02 -11.07 23.50
CA GLU A 34 -3.95 -10.17 23.90
C GLU A 34 -3.66 -9.11 22.83
N GLU A 35 -3.13 -7.96 23.22
CA GLU A 35 -2.70 -6.96 22.26
C GLU A 35 -1.30 -7.30 21.71
N ILE A 36 -1.10 -7.03 20.43
CA ILE A 36 0.23 -7.05 19.80
C ILE A 36 0.89 -5.67 19.87
N THR A 37 2.21 -5.63 19.70
CA THR A 37 2.95 -4.36 19.61
C THR A 37 2.73 -3.68 18.25
N ASP A 38 2.96 -2.36 18.21
CA ASP A 38 2.89 -1.58 16.97
C ASP A 38 3.90 -2.09 15.93
N GLU A 39 5.09 -2.51 16.39
CA GLU A 39 6.13 -3.07 15.55
C GLU A 39 5.72 -4.42 14.94
N GLN A 40 5.07 -5.30 15.71
CA GLN A 40 4.51 -6.52 15.17
C GLN A 40 3.44 -6.22 14.11
N CYS A 41 2.54 -5.28 14.38
CA CYS A 41 1.52 -4.88 13.42
C CYS A 41 2.17 -4.36 12.13
N ARG A 42 3.14 -3.45 12.24
CA ARG A 42 3.90 -2.90 11.10
C ARG A 42 4.51 -4.01 10.22
N HIS A 43 5.09 -5.02 10.85
CA HIS A 43 5.73 -6.16 10.16
C HIS A 43 4.73 -7.02 9.38
N PHE A 44 3.47 -7.09 9.84
CA PHE A 44 2.42 -7.88 9.20
C PHE A 44 1.72 -7.15 8.05
N VAL A 45 1.96 -5.83 7.88
CA VAL A 45 1.37 -5.04 6.79
C VAL A 45 2.05 -5.35 5.44
N GLY A 46 1.29 -5.24 4.35
CA GLY A 46 1.76 -5.38 2.96
C GLY A 46 1.07 -6.52 2.20
N ASN A 47 0.76 -7.62 2.88
CA ASN A 47 0.16 -8.82 2.28
C ASN A 47 -1.39 -8.87 2.36
N GLY A 48 -2.04 -7.73 2.67
CA GLY A 48 -3.50 -7.59 2.75
C GLY A 48 -4.09 -7.96 4.10
N ALA A 49 -5.38 -7.59 4.29
CA ALA A 49 -6.05 -7.64 5.58
C ALA A 49 -6.11 -9.06 6.21
N ARG A 50 -6.35 -10.10 5.39
CA ARG A 50 -6.43 -11.48 5.91
C ARG A 50 -5.07 -11.96 6.45
N TYR A 51 -3.97 -11.63 5.77
CA TYR A 51 -2.62 -11.95 6.24
C TYR A 51 -2.29 -11.19 7.54
N LEU A 52 -2.60 -9.90 7.58
CA LEU A 52 -2.43 -9.06 8.77
C LEU A 52 -3.17 -9.65 9.97
N MET A 53 -4.45 -10.01 9.80
CA MET A 53 -5.25 -10.56 10.90
C MET A 53 -4.84 -11.96 11.30
N ASP A 54 -4.46 -12.85 10.36
CA ASP A 54 -3.96 -14.19 10.69
C ASP A 54 -2.73 -14.12 11.59
N HIS A 55 -1.76 -13.25 11.25
CA HIS A 55 -0.56 -13.07 12.05
C HIS A 55 -0.85 -12.38 13.40
N ALA A 56 -1.78 -11.43 13.41
CA ALA A 56 -2.16 -10.72 14.62
C ALA A 56 -2.82 -11.65 15.66
N ILE A 57 -3.82 -12.45 15.27
CA ILE A 57 -4.49 -13.37 16.21
C ILE A 57 -3.55 -14.49 16.69
N ARG A 58 -2.68 -15.00 15.81
CA ARG A 58 -1.67 -16.00 16.20
C ARG A 58 -0.71 -15.46 17.24
N ALA A 59 -0.26 -14.22 17.09
CA ALA A 59 0.60 -13.54 18.06
C ALA A 59 -0.14 -13.16 19.35
N ALA A 60 -1.48 -13.05 19.31
CA ALA A 60 -2.34 -12.57 20.39
C ALA A 60 -3.01 -13.69 21.22
N GLY A 61 -2.61 -14.96 21.03
CA GLY A 61 -3.10 -16.07 21.84
C GLY A 61 -3.97 -17.10 21.11
N ASP A 62 -4.10 -17.01 19.78
CA ASP A 62 -4.72 -18.02 18.93
C ASP A 62 -3.69 -18.61 17.93
N PRO A 63 -2.73 -19.43 18.40
CA PRO A 63 -1.57 -19.86 17.58
C PRO A 63 -1.97 -20.70 16.36
N GLU A 64 -3.11 -21.35 16.41
CA GLU A 64 -3.62 -22.15 15.27
C GLU A 64 -4.44 -21.32 14.28
N GLY A 65 -4.84 -20.09 14.66
CA GLY A 65 -5.63 -19.18 13.81
C GLY A 65 -7.07 -19.65 13.59
N GLU A 66 -7.64 -20.38 14.56
CA GLU A 66 -8.97 -20.96 14.46
C GLU A 66 -10.07 -19.90 14.36
N ARG A 67 -9.84 -18.70 14.91
CA ARG A 67 -10.78 -17.60 14.93
C ARG A 67 -10.56 -16.58 13.81
N LEU A 68 -9.84 -16.92 12.74
CA LEU A 68 -9.51 -15.98 11.67
C LEU A 68 -10.73 -15.39 10.97
N ASP A 69 -11.77 -16.20 10.70
CA ASP A 69 -12.96 -15.69 10.02
C ASP A 69 -13.76 -14.73 10.91
N GLU A 70 -13.86 -15.00 12.22
CA GLU A 70 -14.41 -14.07 13.20
C GLU A 70 -13.59 -12.78 13.25
N ALA A 71 -12.25 -12.88 13.30
CA ALA A 71 -11.37 -11.74 13.29
C ALA A 71 -11.54 -10.87 12.03
N MET A 72 -11.73 -11.48 10.88
CA MET A 72 -11.97 -10.75 9.63
C MET A 72 -13.29 -10.00 9.62
N GLU A 73 -14.36 -10.55 10.23
CA GLU A 73 -15.65 -9.89 10.35
C GLU A 73 -15.54 -8.67 11.29
N VAL A 74 -14.98 -8.85 12.48
CA VAL A 74 -14.77 -7.77 13.45
C VAL A 74 -13.85 -6.67 12.90
N TYR A 75 -12.71 -7.06 12.34
CA TYR A 75 -11.76 -6.14 11.72
C TYR A 75 -12.40 -5.35 10.58
N GLY A 76 -13.15 -6.02 9.69
CA GLY A 76 -13.80 -5.38 8.56
C GLY A 76 -14.71 -4.23 8.98
N ARG A 77 -15.49 -4.40 10.04
CA ARG A 77 -16.38 -3.37 10.61
C ARG A 77 -15.57 -2.22 11.24
N ILE A 78 -14.61 -2.56 12.11
CA ILE A 78 -13.79 -1.56 12.80
C ILE A 78 -12.95 -0.75 11.81
N PHE A 79 -12.30 -1.43 10.87
CA PHE A 79 -11.43 -0.78 9.90
C PHE A 79 -12.19 0.10 8.89
N ASP A 80 -13.43 -0.28 8.55
CA ASP A 80 -14.27 0.55 7.68
C ASP A 80 -14.55 1.93 8.29
N GLU A 81 -14.71 2.01 9.59
CA GLU A 81 -14.91 3.27 10.32
C GLU A 81 -13.60 4.04 10.52
N ASN A 82 -12.47 3.33 10.70
CA ASN A 82 -11.22 3.92 11.18
C ASN A 82 -10.08 3.92 10.14
N CYS A 83 -10.31 3.52 8.89
CA CYS A 83 -9.24 3.42 7.88
C CYS A 83 -8.57 4.76 7.52
N THR A 84 -9.15 5.88 7.93
CA THR A 84 -8.59 7.23 7.77
C THR A 84 -8.12 7.86 9.10
N TYR A 85 -8.14 7.09 10.18
CA TYR A 85 -7.71 7.57 11.51
C TYR A 85 -6.22 7.92 11.52
N HIS A 86 -5.91 9.20 11.76
CA HIS A 86 -4.56 9.76 11.77
C HIS A 86 -3.70 9.47 10.54
N VAL A 87 -4.34 9.23 9.39
CA VAL A 87 -3.63 9.02 8.12
C VAL A 87 -3.18 10.37 7.56
N THR A 88 -1.90 10.46 7.23
CA THR A 88 -1.30 11.66 6.64
C THR A 88 -0.44 11.30 5.41
N PRO A 89 -0.37 12.19 4.40
CA PRO A 89 0.60 11.99 3.31
C PRO A 89 2.03 12.12 3.86
N TYR A 90 2.97 11.41 3.25
CA TYR A 90 4.38 11.65 3.56
C TYR A 90 4.80 13.06 3.15
N ALA A 91 5.78 13.61 3.87
CA ALA A 91 6.24 14.99 3.65
C ALA A 91 6.63 15.23 2.17
N GLY A 92 6.10 16.29 1.56
CA GLY A 92 6.35 16.65 0.16
C GLY A 92 5.58 15.83 -0.88
N MET A 93 4.91 14.73 -0.50
CA MET A 93 4.24 13.84 -1.46
C MET A 93 3.17 14.56 -2.28
N GLU A 94 2.33 15.37 -1.66
CA GLU A 94 1.29 16.11 -2.39
C GLU A 94 1.87 17.04 -3.47
N ASP A 95 2.95 17.75 -3.16
CA ASP A 95 3.62 18.65 -4.11
C ASP A 95 4.22 17.88 -5.28
N VAL A 96 4.84 16.72 -5.01
CA VAL A 96 5.37 15.83 -6.05
C VAL A 96 4.26 15.34 -6.98
N LEU A 97 3.16 14.84 -6.42
CA LEU A 97 2.03 14.33 -7.19
C LEU A 97 1.39 15.43 -8.06
N ARG A 98 1.23 16.65 -7.54
CA ARG A 98 0.72 17.80 -8.31
C ARG A 98 1.63 18.15 -9.48
N ARG A 99 2.94 18.20 -9.26
CA ARG A 99 3.93 18.46 -10.33
C ARG A 99 3.92 17.40 -11.42
N LEU A 100 3.84 16.13 -11.05
CA LEU A 100 3.70 15.05 -12.04
C LEU A 100 2.42 15.21 -12.87
N LYS A 101 1.30 15.55 -12.21
CA LYS A 101 0.01 15.78 -12.88
C LYS A 101 0.05 16.98 -13.82
N GLU A 102 0.69 18.10 -13.43
CA GLU A 102 0.88 19.31 -14.26
C GLU A 102 1.68 19.02 -15.54
N LYS A 103 2.58 18.04 -15.52
CA LYS A 103 3.31 17.53 -16.68
C LYS A 103 2.50 16.55 -17.55
N GLY A 104 1.26 16.30 -17.20
CA GLY A 104 0.38 15.39 -17.94
C GLY A 104 0.63 13.90 -17.65
N ILE A 105 1.42 13.58 -16.62
CA ILE A 105 1.68 12.21 -16.20
C ILE A 105 0.45 11.66 -15.47
N ARG A 106 0.04 10.45 -15.82
CA ARG A 106 -1.07 9.75 -15.19
C ARG A 106 -0.66 9.20 -13.82
N LEU A 107 -1.53 9.35 -12.82
CA LEU A 107 -1.28 8.87 -11.46
C LEU A 107 -2.30 7.81 -11.07
N ALA A 108 -1.82 6.69 -10.54
CA ALA A 108 -2.69 5.62 -10.08
C ALA A 108 -2.20 5.02 -8.75
N VAL A 109 -3.12 4.38 -8.04
CA VAL A 109 -2.85 3.66 -6.79
C VAL A 109 -3.15 2.18 -7.00
N LEU A 110 -2.24 1.29 -6.53
CA LEU A 110 -2.42 -0.16 -6.47
C LEU A 110 -2.06 -0.67 -5.07
N SER A 111 -3.03 -1.11 -4.29
CA SER A 111 -2.83 -1.58 -2.92
C SER A 111 -3.44 -2.96 -2.65
N ASN A 112 -2.83 -3.71 -1.72
CA ASN A 112 -3.40 -4.93 -1.14
C ASN A 112 -4.44 -4.65 -0.03
N LYS A 113 -4.62 -3.38 0.34
CA LYS A 113 -5.72 -2.91 1.19
C LYS A 113 -7.07 -3.18 0.51
N PRO A 114 -8.15 -3.53 1.23
CA PRO A 114 -9.46 -3.71 0.60
C PRO A 114 -9.90 -2.49 -0.20
N HIS A 115 -10.51 -2.70 -1.37
CA HIS A 115 -10.76 -1.64 -2.36
C HIS A 115 -11.54 -0.44 -1.82
N ARG A 116 -12.61 -0.70 -1.06
CA ARG A 116 -13.44 0.35 -0.48
C ARG A 116 -12.63 1.28 0.43
N GLN A 117 -11.79 0.70 1.30
CA GLN A 117 -10.94 1.47 2.21
C GLN A 117 -9.78 2.14 1.47
N THR A 118 -9.23 1.52 0.41
CA THR A 118 -8.25 2.17 -0.47
C THR A 118 -8.81 3.46 -1.05
N VAL A 119 -9.99 3.40 -1.67
CA VAL A 119 -10.64 4.59 -2.26
C VAL A 119 -10.94 5.64 -1.20
N LYS A 120 -11.49 5.23 -0.04
CA LYS A 120 -11.82 6.14 1.06
C LYS A 120 -10.59 6.88 1.60
N VAL A 121 -9.46 6.18 1.76
CA VAL A 121 -8.20 6.80 2.21
C VAL A 121 -7.65 7.75 1.14
N VAL A 122 -7.58 7.33 -0.12
CA VAL A 122 -7.07 8.15 -1.21
C VAL A 122 -7.90 9.44 -1.34
N GLU A 123 -9.23 9.34 -1.33
CA GLU A 123 -10.11 10.51 -1.42
C GLU A 123 -9.99 11.44 -0.20
N ALA A 124 -9.84 10.88 1.01
CA ALA A 124 -9.72 11.67 2.23
C ALA A 124 -8.40 12.44 2.32
N VAL A 125 -7.29 11.81 1.89
CA VAL A 125 -5.95 12.38 2.01
C VAL A 125 -5.59 13.27 0.82
N PHE A 126 -5.92 12.86 -0.41
CA PHE A 126 -5.45 13.52 -1.63
C PHE A 126 -6.57 14.18 -2.45
N GLY A 127 -7.83 13.98 -2.07
CA GLY A 127 -8.98 14.42 -2.85
C GLY A 127 -9.30 13.48 -4.02
N LYS A 128 -10.45 13.73 -4.67
CA LYS A 128 -11.00 12.84 -5.71
C LYS A 128 -10.34 12.97 -7.08
N GLU A 129 -9.68 14.09 -7.34
CA GLU A 129 -9.25 14.50 -8.68
C GLU A 129 -7.78 14.20 -8.96
N LEU A 130 -6.98 13.90 -7.92
CA LEU A 130 -5.52 13.78 -8.07
C LEU A 130 -5.13 12.50 -8.81
N PHE A 131 -5.75 11.38 -8.48
CA PHE A 131 -5.46 10.09 -9.10
C PHE A 131 -6.46 9.74 -10.21
N ASP A 132 -5.95 9.28 -11.35
CA ASP A 132 -6.77 8.81 -12.48
C ASP A 132 -7.41 7.44 -12.18
N CYS A 133 -6.82 6.67 -11.26
CA CYS A 133 -7.31 5.37 -10.82
C CYS A 133 -6.80 5.03 -9.42
N ALA A 134 -7.67 4.52 -8.56
CA ALA A 134 -7.29 3.88 -7.31
C ALA A 134 -7.87 2.46 -7.28
N GLN A 135 -7.00 1.46 -7.10
CA GLN A 135 -7.36 0.06 -7.06
C GLN A 135 -6.81 -0.60 -5.78
N GLY A 136 -7.71 -1.09 -4.94
CA GLY A 136 -7.39 -1.99 -3.83
C GLY A 136 -7.81 -3.42 -4.15
N GLN A 137 -7.63 -4.32 -3.17
CA GLN A 137 -8.01 -5.72 -3.27
C GLN A 137 -9.52 -5.89 -3.40
N GLN A 138 -9.92 -6.71 -4.37
CA GLN A 138 -11.31 -7.10 -4.64
C GLN A 138 -11.41 -8.61 -4.71
N GLU A 139 -12.60 -9.14 -4.43
CA GLU A 139 -12.88 -10.57 -4.56
C GLU A 139 -12.67 -11.04 -6.02
N GLY A 140 -12.08 -12.21 -6.20
CA GLY A 140 -11.78 -12.75 -7.53
C GLY A 140 -10.61 -12.08 -8.26
N VAL A 141 -9.99 -11.05 -7.68
CA VAL A 141 -8.81 -10.39 -8.22
C VAL A 141 -7.56 -10.84 -7.46
N LYS A 142 -6.55 -11.29 -8.18
CA LYS A 142 -5.27 -11.64 -7.58
C LYS A 142 -4.60 -10.39 -7.00
N ARG A 143 -4.13 -10.51 -5.75
CA ARG A 143 -3.40 -9.44 -5.04
C ARG A 143 -1.93 -9.39 -5.43
N LYS A 144 -1.25 -8.29 -5.15
CA LYS A 144 0.22 -8.23 -5.18
C LYS A 144 0.82 -9.37 -4.35
N PRO A 145 1.85 -10.08 -4.83
CA PRO A 145 2.73 -9.73 -5.95
C PRO A 145 2.30 -10.27 -7.34
N ASP A 146 1.02 -10.63 -7.54
CA ASP A 146 0.53 -10.91 -8.89
C ASP A 146 0.46 -9.61 -9.70
N PRO A 147 0.99 -9.56 -10.94
CA PRO A 147 1.09 -8.33 -11.71
C PRO A 147 -0.25 -7.88 -12.34
N ALA A 148 -1.31 -8.66 -12.22
CA ALA A 148 -2.59 -8.38 -12.88
C ALA A 148 -3.16 -7.00 -12.53
N GLY A 149 -2.92 -6.50 -11.30
CA GLY A 149 -3.34 -5.16 -10.89
C GLY A 149 -2.64 -4.05 -11.69
N ILE A 150 -1.34 -4.18 -11.93
CA ILE A 150 -0.56 -3.25 -12.76
C ILE A 150 -1.12 -3.23 -14.19
N TYR A 151 -1.29 -4.39 -14.80
CA TYR A 151 -1.78 -4.47 -16.18
C TYR A 151 -3.18 -3.87 -16.37
N ARG A 152 -4.09 -4.10 -15.43
CA ARG A 152 -5.43 -3.49 -15.45
C ARG A 152 -5.38 -1.96 -15.37
N ILE A 153 -4.51 -1.42 -14.53
CA ILE A 153 -4.34 0.02 -14.40
C ILE A 153 -3.75 0.60 -15.69
N LEU A 154 -2.70 -0.03 -16.24
CA LEU A 154 -2.07 0.40 -17.48
C LEU A 154 -3.04 0.38 -18.66
N GLU A 155 -3.84 -0.67 -18.80
CA GLU A 155 -4.91 -0.76 -19.81
C GLU A 155 -5.90 0.42 -19.67
N LYS A 156 -6.36 0.68 -18.44
CA LYS A 156 -7.29 1.78 -18.16
C LYS A 156 -6.71 3.16 -18.47
N LEU A 157 -5.40 3.34 -18.22
CA LEU A 157 -4.69 4.59 -18.48
C LEU A 157 -4.26 4.75 -19.94
N GLY A 158 -4.27 3.68 -20.74
CA GLY A 158 -3.74 3.68 -22.11
C GLY A 158 -2.23 3.90 -22.16
N VAL A 159 -1.48 3.32 -21.23
CA VAL A 159 -0.02 3.46 -21.07
C VAL A 159 0.65 2.10 -21.14
N SER A 160 1.81 2.03 -21.80
CA SER A 160 2.60 0.82 -21.89
C SER A 160 3.43 0.57 -20.63
N VAL A 161 3.88 -0.68 -20.43
CA VAL A 161 4.71 -1.07 -19.28
C VAL A 161 6.01 -0.26 -19.24
N GLU A 162 6.62 -0.02 -20.39
CA GLU A 162 7.90 0.69 -20.55
C GLU A 162 7.80 2.18 -20.18
N ASP A 163 6.61 2.77 -20.30
CA ASP A 163 6.34 4.18 -19.99
C ASP A 163 5.81 4.38 -18.56
N CYS A 164 5.86 3.35 -17.71
CA CYS A 164 5.36 3.37 -16.35
C CYS A 164 6.46 3.20 -15.31
N VAL A 165 6.33 3.92 -14.20
CA VAL A 165 7.10 3.71 -12.98
C VAL A 165 6.16 3.20 -11.89
N TYR A 166 6.53 2.09 -11.25
CA TYR A 166 5.86 1.55 -10.07
C TYR A 166 6.65 1.88 -8.81
N VAL A 167 5.97 2.41 -7.79
CA VAL A 167 6.59 2.89 -6.55
C VAL A 167 6.01 2.14 -5.36
N GLY A 168 6.86 1.61 -4.49
CA GLY A 168 6.44 0.90 -3.29
C GLY A 168 7.53 0.85 -2.21
N ASP A 169 7.15 0.44 -1.00
CA ASP A 169 8.02 0.41 0.17
C ASP A 169 8.32 -1.01 0.70
N SER A 170 7.93 -2.05 -0.03
CA SER A 170 8.01 -3.42 0.45
C SER A 170 8.57 -4.42 -0.58
N GLU A 171 8.97 -5.60 -0.07
CA GLU A 171 9.33 -6.77 -0.87
C GLU A 171 8.20 -7.21 -1.82
N VAL A 172 6.95 -7.00 -1.39
CA VAL A 172 5.76 -7.31 -2.21
C VAL A 172 5.72 -6.43 -3.44
N ASP A 173 6.07 -5.15 -3.31
CA ASP A 173 6.10 -4.20 -4.41
C ASP A 173 7.23 -4.50 -5.39
N LEU A 174 8.41 -4.79 -4.88
CA LEU A 174 9.56 -5.21 -5.70
C LEU A 174 9.20 -6.42 -6.56
N GLU A 175 8.63 -7.46 -5.96
CA GLU A 175 8.26 -8.67 -6.68
C GLU A 175 7.09 -8.41 -7.66
N THR A 176 6.14 -7.52 -7.31
CA THR A 176 5.05 -7.11 -8.21
C THR A 176 5.60 -6.44 -9.46
N GLY A 177 6.46 -5.46 -9.28
CA GLY A 177 7.06 -4.72 -10.38
C GLY A 177 7.94 -5.58 -11.27
N LYS A 178 8.75 -6.47 -10.66
CA LYS A 178 9.57 -7.46 -11.37
C LYS A 178 8.71 -8.38 -12.24
N ARG A 179 7.62 -8.93 -11.69
CA ARG A 179 6.69 -9.80 -12.44
C ARG A 179 5.96 -9.06 -13.55
N ALA A 180 5.64 -7.78 -13.33
CA ALA A 180 5.00 -6.95 -14.34
C ALA A 180 5.96 -6.48 -15.43
N GLY A 181 7.27 -6.55 -15.21
CA GLY A 181 8.28 -5.99 -16.11
C GLY A 181 8.29 -4.46 -16.14
N VAL A 182 7.72 -3.81 -15.10
CA VAL A 182 7.67 -2.36 -14.98
C VAL A 182 8.90 -1.85 -14.22
N ARG A 183 9.36 -0.64 -14.56
CA ARG A 183 10.40 0.02 -13.77
C ARG A 183 9.91 0.23 -12.34
N THR A 184 10.60 -0.35 -11.37
CA THR A 184 10.22 -0.30 -9.97
C THR A 184 11.17 0.56 -9.17
N VAL A 185 10.63 1.40 -8.31
CA VAL A 185 11.36 2.30 -7.43
C VAL A 185 10.95 2.02 -5.99
N SER A 186 11.93 1.75 -5.13
CA SER A 186 11.70 1.54 -3.71
C SER A 186 11.84 2.85 -2.95
N VAL A 187 11.04 3.02 -1.89
CA VAL A 187 11.08 4.18 -1.01
C VAL A 187 11.46 3.75 0.41
N GLY A 188 12.36 4.50 1.04
CA GLY A 188 12.93 4.19 2.36
C GLY A 188 12.22 4.85 3.54
N TRP A 189 11.20 5.68 3.29
CA TRP A 189 10.40 6.32 4.35
C TRP A 189 9.21 5.48 4.82
N GLY A 190 8.98 4.28 4.20
CA GLY A 190 7.83 3.43 4.47
C GLY A 190 7.97 2.50 5.66
N PHE A 191 7.28 1.35 5.59
CA PHE A 191 7.19 0.40 6.70
C PHE A 191 8.37 -0.58 6.75
N ARG A 192 9.09 -0.80 5.65
CA ARG A 192 10.29 -1.63 5.64
C ARG A 192 11.53 -0.80 5.88
N THR A 193 12.48 -1.38 6.60
CA THR A 193 13.81 -0.81 6.77
C THR A 193 14.58 -0.86 5.46
N ARG A 194 15.59 0.01 5.34
CA ARG A 194 16.51 -0.01 4.20
C ARG A 194 17.12 -1.40 3.98
N GLN A 195 17.55 -2.07 5.06
CA GLN A 195 18.16 -3.39 4.99
C GLN A 195 17.20 -4.44 4.43
N GLU A 196 15.92 -4.45 4.87
CA GLU A 196 14.91 -5.37 4.35
C GLU A 196 14.68 -5.16 2.85
N LEU A 197 14.67 -3.91 2.38
CA LEU A 197 14.54 -3.60 0.96
C LEU A 197 15.78 -4.04 0.15
N GLU A 198 16.98 -3.83 0.67
CA GLU A 198 18.24 -4.28 0.05
C GLU A 198 18.29 -5.81 -0.03
N ASP A 199 17.92 -6.51 1.04
CA ASP A 199 17.86 -7.97 1.09
C ASP A 199 16.80 -8.54 0.12
N ALA A 200 15.72 -7.79 -0.12
CA ALA A 200 14.70 -8.12 -1.13
C ALA A 200 15.12 -7.81 -2.57
N GLY A 201 16.31 -7.20 -2.76
CA GLY A 201 16.87 -6.91 -4.07
C GLY A 201 16.49 -5.55 -4.63
N ALA A 202 16.13 -4.60 -3.77
CA ALA A 202 15.93 -3.21 -4.20
C ALA A 202 17.23 -2.65 -4.82
N GLY A 203 17.11 -2.02 -5.97
CA GLY A 203 18.20 -1.31 -6.60
C GLY A 203 18.44 0.04 -5.91
N ARG A 204 17.84 1.10 -6.46
CA ARG A 204 17.86 2.41 -5.82
C ARG A 204 16.69 2.53 -4.84
N ILE A 205 16.97 2.98 -3.61
CA ILE A 205 15.99 3.31 -2.57
C ILE A 205 16.00 4.83 -2.41
N LEU A 206 14.85 5.47 -2.59
CA LEU A 206 14.69 6.91 -2.42
C LEU A 206 14.47 7.24 -0.94
N GLU A 207 15.11 8.30 -0.48
CA GLU A 207 15.00 8.77 0.90
C GLU A 207 14.04 9.96 1.06
N ARG A 208 13.73 10.66 -0.05
CA ARG A 208 12.86 11.83 -0.06
C ARG A 208 11.89 11.77 -1.25
N THR A 209 10.70 12.27 -1.03
CA THR A 209 9.63 12.24 -2.04
C THR A 209 9.98 12.99 -3.32
N GLU A 210 10.75 14.10 -3.21
CA GLU A 210 11.15 14.90 -4.37
C GLU A 210 12.04 14.14 -5.36
N GLU A 211 12.74 13.10 -4.92
CA GLU A 211 13.57 12.26 -5.80
C GLU A 211 12.73 11.48 -6.83
N LEU A 212 11.42 11.33 -6.61
CA LEU A 212 10.51 10.75 -7.60
C LEU A 212 10.47 11.55 -8.90
N LEU A 213 10.70 12.88 -8.84
CA LEU A 213 10.72 13.75 -10.02
C LEU A 213 11.89 13.44 -10.98
N GLU A 214 12.94 12.76 -10.51
CA GLU A 214 14.04 12.33 -11.38
C GLU A 214 13.62 11.27 -12.42
N TYR A 215 12.47 10.64 -12.22
CA TYR A 215 11.93 9.59 -13.11
C TYR A 215 10.94 10.12 -14.15
N GLU A 216 10.60 11.41 -14.13
CA GLU A 216 9.59 11.98 -15.03
C GLU A 216 10.01 12.03 -16.51
N ASP A 217 11.31 12.23 -16.77
CA ASP A 217 11.88 12.39 -18.12
C ASP A 217 12.58 11.12 -18.65
N GLN A 218 12.51 9.99 -17.94
CA GLN A 218 13.24 8.78 -18.28
C GLN A 218 12.45 7.82 -19.19
#